data_89189c3c3c8af65fde682efc7502e157
#
_entry.id   89189c3c3c8af65fde682efc7502e157
#
_cell.length_a   1.000
_cell.length_b   1.000
_cell.length_c   1.000
_cell.angle_alpha   90.00
_cell.angle_beta   90.00
_cell.angle_gamma   90.00
#
_symmetry.space_group_name_H-M   'P 1'
#
loop_
_entity.id
_entity.type
_entity.pdbx_description
1 polymer ?
#
loop_
_entity_poly.entity_id
_entity_poly.type
_entity_poly.pdbx_seq_one_letter_code
_entity_poly.pdbx_strand_id
1 'polypeptide(L)'
;MIGNTQQLHDKAVNFLTAKVNSANFSATIIGGRYDEGPVGGPEWIRRSWGRGPLHPEDKTHTLVFISIDWDIAGEQIYNLANSNLPVSIGFTNLFPAEDGNEFEYIEYAKTGELIITHSAETYIAEGTFKFVVDVPQPDGTTQHFEITDGKFYVGPTDKLSKR
;
A
#
# COMPACT_ATOMS: atom_id res chain seq x y z
N MET A 1 -19.90 20.57 20.20
CA MET A 1 -19.88 21.16 18.89
C MET A 1 -19.81 20.10 17.83
N ILE A 2 -20.95 19.81 17.32
CA ILE A 2 -21.10 18.74 16.33
C ILE A 2 -20.27 19.03 15.08
N GLY A 3 -20.28 20.28 14.66
CA GLY A 3 -19.54 20.66 13.47
C GLY A 3 -18.04 20.45 13.57
N ASN A 4 -17.47 20.59 14.76
CA ASN A 4 -16.04 20.39 14.92
C ASN A 4 -15.64 18.93 14.77
N THR A 5 -16.44 18.03 15.29
CA THR A 5 -16.18 16.61 15.15
C THR A 5 -16.25 16.20 13.67
N GLN A 6 -17.24 16.70 12.99
CA GLN A 6 -17.40 16.44 11.57
C GLN A 6 -16.19 16.95 10.77
N GLN A 7 -15.75 18.17 11.09
CA GLN A 7 -14.61 18.73 10.40
C GLN A 7 -13.32 17.94 10.63
N LEU A 8 -13.11 17.47 11.86
CA LEU A 8 -11.93 16.67 12.14
C LEU A 8 -11.95 15.36 11.35
N HIS A 9 -13.10 14.75 11.27
CA HIS A 9 -13.24 13.51 10.50
C HIS A 9 -13.01 13.78 9.01
N ASP A 10 -13.57 14.86 8.49
CA ASP A 10 -13.44 15.19 7.07
C ASP A 10 -12.04 15.62 6.69
N LYS A 11 -11.23 16.03 7.66
CA LYS A 11 -9.86 16.45 7.41
C LYS A 11 -8.87 15.30 7.36
N ALA A 12 -9.31 14.10 7.68
CA ALA A 12 -8.43 12.95 7.54
C ALA A 12 -8.13 12.77 6.06
N VAL A 13 -6.87 12.87 5.70
CA VAL A 13 -6.44 12.73 4.31
C VAL A 13 -5.61 11.49 4.15
N ASN A 14 -5.71 10.90 3.00
CA ASN A 14 -4.91 9.73 2.67
C ASN A 14 -3.44 10.11 2.63
N PHE A 15 -2.61 9.21 3.13
CA PHE A 15 -1.17 9.37 3.03
C PHE A 15 -0.48 8.02 3.01
N LEU A 16 0.72 8.01 2.47
CA LEU A 16 1.62 6.89 2.56
C LEU A 16 3.02 7.45 2.53
N THR A 17 3.75 7.24 3.61
CA THR A 17 5.11 7.73 3.77
C THR A 17 6.00 6.61 4.26
N ALA A 18 7.29 6.69 3.95
CA ALA A 18 8.26 5.71 4.38
C ALA A 18 9.66 6.27 4.17
N LYS A 19 10.64 5.48 4.57
CA LYS A 19 12.02 5.69 4.15
C LYS A 19 12.41 4.56 3.23
N VAL A 20 12.95 4.91 2.08
CA VAL A 20 13.39 3.95 1.08
C VAL A 20 14.91 4.07 0.99
N ASN A 21 15.62 3.07 1.48
CA ASN A 21 17.08 3.13 1.62
C ASN A 21 17.51 4.43 2.30
N SER A 22 16.83 4.75 3.40
CA SER A 22 17.06 5.94 4.23
C SER A 22 16.60 7.26 3.61
N ALA A 23 16.14 7.28 2.38
CA ALA A 23 15.61 8.50 1.77
C ALA A 23 14.12 8.64 2.10
N ASN A 24 13.70 9.84 2.43
CA ASN A 24 12.29 10.08 2.74
C ASN A 24 11.43 9.95 1.49
N PHE A 25 10.34 9.23 1.63
CA PHE A 25 9.38 9.03 0.56
C PHE A 25 7.99 9.46 1.03
N SER A 26 7.31 10.24 0.22
CA SER A 26 5.93 10.62 0.47
C SER A 26 5.17 10.47 -0.84
N ALA A 27 4.19 9.58 -0.85
CA ALA A 27 3.40 9.37 -2.05
C ALA A 27 2.62 10.62 -2.41
N THR A 28 2.59 10.93 -3.70
CA THR A 28 1.83 12.07 -4.21
C THR A 28 0.49 11.63 -4.79
N ILE A 29 0.37 10.37 -5.15
CA ILE A 29 -0.87 9.80 -5.67
C ILE A 29 -1.19 8.60 -4.80
N ILE A 30 -2.35 8.62 -4.18
CA ILE A 30 -2.77 7.58 -3.25
C ILE A 30 -4.14 7.11 -3.66
N GLY A 31 -4.33 5.82 -3.66
CA GLY A 31 -5.61 5.24 -4.02
C GLY A 31 -5.92 4.00 -3.25
N GLY A 32 -7.14 3.55 -3.40
CA GLY A 32 -7.60 2.31 -2.81
C GLY A 32 -8.86 1.84 -3.51
N ARG A 33 -9.11 0.56 -3.42
CA ARG A 33 -10.32 -0.03 -4.00
C ARG A 33 -10.56 -1.39 -3.38
N TYR A 34 -11.73 -1.93 -3.66
CA TYR A 34 -12.05 -3.30 -3.33
C TYR A 34 -12.21 -4.08 -4.63
N ASP A 35 -11.50 -5.19 -4.73
CA ASP A 35 -11.61 -6.12 -5.86
C ASP A 35 -12.23 -7.41 -5.38
N GLU A 36 -12.91 -8.11 -6.29
CA GLU A 36 -13.41 -9.44 -5.95
C GLU A 36 -12.25 -10.38 -5.67
N GLY A 37 -12.40 -11.17 -4.64
CA GLY A 37 -11.40 -12.17 -4.31
C GLY A 37 -11.50 -13.38 -5.22
N PRO A 38 -10.50 -14.26 -5.16
CA PRO A 38 -10.50 -15.47 -5.97
C PRO A 38 -11.55 -16.47 -5.50
N VAL A 39 -11.93 -17.36 -6.39
CA VAL A 39 -12.85 -18.46 -6.05
C VAL A 39 -12.19 -19.31 -4.97
N GLY A 40 -12.96 -19.57 -3.89
CA GLY A 40 -12.43 -20.32 -2.77
C GLY A 40 -11.66 -19.50 -1.76
N GLY A 41 -11.48 -18.22 -2.01
CA GLY A 41 -10.80 -17.31 -1.10
C GLY A 41 -11.75 -16.27 -0.52
N PRO A 42 -11.22 -15.12 -0.06
CA PRO A 42 -12.06 -14.08 0.49
C PRO A 42 -12.99 -13.51 -0.58
N GLU A 43 -14.14 -13.03 -0.16
CA GLU A 43 -15.11 -12.45 -1.11
C GLU A 43 -14.56 -11.19 -1.75
N TRP A 44 -13.85 -10.38 -0.98
CA TRP A 44 -13.30 -9.12 -1.45
C TRP A 44 -11.86 -8.97 -0.97
N ILE A 45 -11.07 -8.21 -1.72
CA ILE A 45 -9.71 -7.83 -1.34
C ILE A 45 -9.64 -6.31 -1.33
N ARG A 46 -9.20 -5.78 -0.21
CA ARG A 46 -8.92 -4.34 -0.10
C ARG A 46 -7.52 -4.07 -0.60
N ARG A 47 -7.42 -3.17 -1.57
CA ARG A 47 -6.13 -2.74 -2.09
C ARG A 47 -5.90 -1.29 -1.75
N SER A 48 -4.70 -0.98 -1.32
CA SER A 48 -4.31 0.38 -0.96
C SER A 48 -2.92 0.62 -1.52
N TRP A 49 -2.70 1.78 -2.10
CA TRP A 49 -1.38 2.06 -2.69
C TRP A 49 -1.05 3.53 -2.60
N GLY A 50 0.26 3.79 -2.66
CA GLY A 50 0.76 5.15 -2.80
C GLY A 50 1.95 5.15 -3.74
N ARG A 51 2.04 6.14 -4.60
CA ARG A 51 3.17 6.28 -5.51
C ARG A 51 3.57 7.73 -5.67
N GLY A 52 4.81 7.93 -6.04
CA GLY A 52 5.36 9.25 -6.29
C GLY A 52 6.85 9.15 -6.55
N PRO A 53 7.50 10.22 -6.94
CA PRO A 53 8.95 10.20 -7.13
C PRO A 53 9.65 10.10 -5.78
N LEU A 54 10.73 9.33 -5.71
CA LEU A 54 11.56 9.28 -4.51
C LEU A 54 12.44 10.52 -4.44
N HIS A 55 12.97 10.94 -5.57
CA HIS A 55 13.73 12.17 -5.71
C HIS A 55 13.08 13.01 -6.80
N PRO A 56 13.12 14.36 -6.67
CA PRO A 56 12.40 15.23 -7.61
C PRO A 56 12.76 15.02 -9.08
N GLU A 57 13.97 14.58 -9.35
CA GLU A 57 14.43 14.36 -10.73
C GLU A 57 14.05 13.00 -11.30
N ASP A 58 13.47 12.13 -10.50
CA ASP A 58 13.16 10.77 -10.95
C ASP A 58 12.07 10.79 -12.02
N LYS A 59 12.29 9.99 -13.06
CA LYS A 59 11.33 9.86 -14.16
C LYS A 59 10.35 8.73 -13.92
N THR A 60 10.64 7.88 -12.96
CA THR A 60 9.73 6.82 -12.54
C THR A 60 9.31 7.06 -11.12
N HIS A 61 8.17 6.48 -10.77
CA HIS A 61 7.66 6.56 -9.42
C HIS A 61 8.05 5.35 -8.60
N THR A 62 8.20 5.56 -7.31
CA THR A 62 8.25 4.52 -6.31
C THR A 62 6.81 4.23 -5.92
N LEU A 63 6.47 2.96 -5.84
CA LEU A 63 5.12 2.50 -5.51
C LEU A 63 5.18 1.51 -4.36
N VAL A 64 4.30 1.70 -3.39
CA VAL A 64 4.02 0.72 -2.34
C VAL A 64 2.56 0.30 -2.49
N PHE A 65 2.32 -1.01 -2.49
CA PHE A 65 1.02 -1.59 -2.78
C PHE A 65 0.68 -2.62 -1.71
N ILE A 66 -0.45 -2.44 -1.03
CA ILE A 66 -0.84 -3.29 0.10
C ILE A 66 -2.18 -3.94 -0.22
N SER A 67 -2.25 -5.26 -0.05
CA SER A 67 -3.48 -6.03 -0.24
C SER A 67 -3.88 -6.70 1.06
N ILE A 68 -5.15 -6.63 1.39
CA ILE A 68 -5.70 -7.16 2.63
C ILE A 68 -6.96 -7.92 2.29
N ASP A 69 -7.09 -9.14 2.81
CA ASP A 69 -8.36 -9.86 2.69
C ASP A 69 -9.44 -9.10 3.45
N TRP A 70 -10.60 -9.00 2.86
CA TRP A 70 -11.71 -8.21 3.37
C TRP A 70 -12.14 -8.59 4.79
N ASP A 71 -12.10 -9.85 5.11
CA ASP A 71 -12.58 -10.36 6.39
C ASP A 71 -11.64 -10.13 7.56
N ILE A 72 -10.48 -9.55 7.32
CA ILE A 72 -9.63 -9.11 8.42
C ILE A 72 -10.26 -7.90 9.08
N ALA A 73 -10.38 -7.97 10.40
CA ALA A 73 -10.96 -6.88 11.17
C ALA A 73 -10.07 -6.53 12.35
N GLY A 74 -10.05 -5.23 12.71
CA GLY A 74 -9.26 -4.74 13.82
C GLY A 74 -7.78 -4.69 13.50
N GLU A 75 -6.96 -4.59 14.55
CA GLU A 75 -5.51 -4.51 14.39
C GLU A 75 -4.90 -5.89 14.37
N GLN A 76 -4.04 -6.14 13.40
CA GLN A 76 -3.32 -7.40 13.24
C GLN A 76 -1.87 -7.12 12.91
N ILE A 77 -1.00 -8.01 13.35
CA ILE A 77 0.45 -7.93 13.11
C ILE A 77 0.85 -9.14 12.29
N TYR A 78 1.53 -8.90 11.17
CA TYR A 78 1.95 -9.98 10.28
C TYR A 78 3.46 -9.95 10.08
N ASN A 79 4.07 -11.13 10.18
CA ASN A 79 5.45 -11.35 9.80
C ASN A 79 5.47 -11.74 8.32
N LEU A 80 6.03 -10.86 7.49
CA LEU A 80 5.97 -11.04 6.04
C LEU A 80 6.85 -12.17 5.51
N ALA A 81 7.69 -12.75 6.35
CA ALA A 81 8.45 -13.94 5.96
C ALA A 81 7.59 -15.21 5.93
N ASN A 82 6.43 -15.16 6.55
CA ASN A 82 5.54 -16.33 6.57
C ASN A 82 4.81 -16.44 5.24
N SER A 83 4.43 -17.66 4.87
CA SER A 83 3.64 -17.92 3.68
C SER A 83 2.15 -17.96 4.03
N ASN A 84 1.32 -17.87 2.99
CA ASN A 84 -0.14 -17.99 3.12
C ASN A 84 -0.78 -16.94 4.04
N LEU A 85 -0.24 -15.72 4.00
CA LEU A 85 -0.80 -14.63 4.76
C LEU A 85 -2.03 -14.05 4.06
N PRO A 86 -2.99 -13.52 4.82
CA PRO A 86 -4.14 -12.83 4.22
C PRO A 86 -3.80 -11.39 3.80
N VAL A 87 -2.54 -11.05 3.81
CA VAL A 87 -2.05 -9.73 3.41
C VAL A 87 -0.82 -9.90 2.54
N SER A 88 -0.54 -8.89 1.74
CA SER A 88 0.73 -8.81 1.03
C SER A 88 1.11 -7.36 0.85
N ILE A 89 2.40 -7.10 0.69
CA ILE A 89 2.89 -5.78 0.38
C ILE A 89 3.88 -5.90 -0.76
N GLY A 90 3.69 -5.06 -1.77
CA GLY A 90 4.52 -5.05 -2.95
C GLY A 90 5.16 -3.70 -3.16
N PHE A 91 6.21 -3.68 -3.96
CA PHE A 91 7.03 -2.50 -4.16
C PHE A 91 7.64 -2.50 -5.55
N THR A 92 7.79 -1.32 -6.10
CA THR A 92 8.65 -1.11 -7.26
C THR A 92 9.16 0.33 -7.25
N ASN A 93 10.33 0.53 -7.86
CA ASN A 93 10.87 1.86 -8.12
C ASN A 93 10.72 2.26 -9.58
N LEU A 94 10.05 1.43 -10.39
CA LEU A 94 10.01 1.57 -11.82
C LEU A 94 8.61 1.82 -12.37
N PHE A 95 7.70 2.30 -11.52
CA PHE A 95 6.35 2.58 -11.98
C PHE A 95 6.36 3.78 -12.92
N PRO A 96 5.73 3.69 -14.10
CA PRO A 96 5.70 4.84 -15.01
C PRO A 96 5.06 6.05 -14.36
N ALA A 97 5.74 7.18 -14.40
CA ALA A 97 5.22 8.40 -13.79
C ALA A 97 4.05 8.97 -14.58
N GLU A 98 4.09 8.81 -15.89
CA GLU A 98 3.05 9.31 -16.75
C GLU A 98 2.12 8.21 -17.17
N ASP A 99 0.84 8.43 -16.98
CA ASP A 99 -0.20 7.60 -17.52
C ASP A 99 0.10 6.10 -17.45
N GLY A 100 0.44 5.66 -16.28
CA GLY A 100 0.84 4.29 -16.08
C GLY A 100 -0.31 3.34 -16.25
N ASN A 101 -0.62 3.00 -17.45
CA ASN A 101 -1.69 2.10 -17.72
C ASN A 101 -1.38 0.70 -17.34
N GLU A 102 -0.19 0.28 -17.65
CA GLU A 102 0.21 -1.09 -17.43
C GLU A 102 1.43 -1.08 -16.55
N PHE A 103 1.37 -1.84 -15.52
CA PHE A 103 2.49 -1.99 -14.67
C PHE A 103 2.82 -3.44 -14.50
N GLU A 104 4.00 -3.80 -14.91
CA GLU A 104 4.37 -5.19 -15.03
C GLU A 104 5.09 -5.77 -13.85
N TYR A 105 5.73 -4.91 -13.05
CA TYR A 105 6.58 -5.42 -12.00
C TYR A 105 6.24 -4.86 -10.64
N ILE A 106 5.66 -5.69 -9.81
CA ILE A 106 5.62 -5.44 -8.37
C ILE A 106 6.31 -6.63 -7.74
N GLU A 107 7.36 -6.36 -6.97
CA GLU A 107 8.03 -7.40 -6.22
C GLU A 107 7.46 -7.40 -4.82
N TYR A 108 7.15 -8.59 -4.32
CA TYR A 108 6.56 -8.69 -3.00
C TYR A 108 7.64 -8.80 -1.93
N ALA A 109 7.32 -8.25 -0.75
CA ALA A 109 8.23 -8.24 0.37
C ALA A 109 8.70 -9.66 0.71
N LYS A 110 9.99 -9.81 0.93
CA LYS A 110 10.57 -11.09 1.31
C LYS A 110 10.49 -11.29 2.81
N THR A 111 10.80 -10.25 3.56
CA THR A 111 10.74 -10.26 5.01
C THR A 111 10.29 -8.90 5.47
N GLY A 112 9.84 -8.84 6.71
CA GLY A 112 9.43 -7.59 7.30
C GLY A 112 8.20 -7.76 8.16
N GLU A 113 7.58 -6.64 8.49
CA GLU A 113 6.42 -6.61 9.37
C GLU A 113 5.38 -5.64 8.83
N LEU A 114 4.15 -6.07 8.87
CA LEU A 114 3.01 -5.21 8.52
C LEU A 114 2.05 -5.23 9.72
N ILE A 115 1.80 -4.05 10.28
CA ILE A 115 0.79 -3.88 11.30
C ILE A 115 -0.35 -3.12 10.64
N ILE A 116 -1.53 -3.69 10.67
CA ILE A 116 -2.62 -3.14 9.91
C ILE A 116 -3.90 -3.13 10.72
N THR A 117 -4.66 -2.07 10.54
CA THR A 117 -6.01 -1.96 11.03
C THR A 117 -6.93 -1.78 9.85
N HIS A 118 -7.90 -2.66 9.73
CA HIS A 118 -8.86 -2.63 8.65
C HIS A 118 -10.27 -2.65 9.21
N SER A 119 -11.13 -1.79 8.68
CA SER A 119 -12.53 -1.77 9.06
C SER A 119 -13.41 -1.87 7.82
N ALA A 120 -14.12 -2.98 7.72
CA ALA A 120 -15.09 -3.17 6.65
C ALA A 120 -16.27 -2.21 6.77
N GLU A 121 -16.55 -1.73 7.97
CA GLU A 121 -17.67 -0.83 8.19
C GLU A 121 -17.37 0.59 7.70
N THR A 122 -16.14 1.05 7.93
CA THR A 122 -15.74 2.42 7.57
C THR A 122 -14.95 2.47 6.28
N TYR A 123 -14.55 1.31 5.73
CA TYR A 123 -13.74 1.21 4.53
C TYR A 123 -12.36 1.88 4.68
N ILE A 124 -11.84 1.90 5.90
CA ILE A 124 -10.54 2.47 6.20
C ILE A 124 -9.51 1.37 6.33
N ALA A 125 -8.34 1.59 5.74
CA ALA A 125 -7.18 0.74 5.94
C ALA A 125 -6.01 1.62 6.35
N GLU A 126 -5.35 1.28 7.44
CA GLU A 126 -4.24 2.06 7.94
C GLU A 126 -3.26 1.18 8.69
N GLY A 127 -2.05 1.64 8.84
CA GLY A 127 -1.06 0.87 9.57
C GLY A 127 0.35 1.34 9.36
N THR A 128 1.27 0.47 9.74
CA THR A 128 2.70 0.70 9.61
C THR A 128 3.36 -0.50 8.96
N PHE A 129 4.50 -0.28 8.34
CA PHE A 129 5.21 -1.37 7.68
C PHE A 129 6.72 -1.13 7.64
N LYS A 130 7.44 -2.22 7.56
CA LYS A 130 8.86 -2.24 7.22
C LYS A 130 9.14 -3.55 6.51
N PHE A 131 9.92 -3.52 5.46
CA PHE A 131 10.20 -4.73 4.70
C PHE A 131 11.43 -4.54 3.83
N VAL A 132 11.92 -5.65 3.30
CA VAL A 132 12.99 -5.64 2.31
C VAL A 132 12.49 -6.32 1.05
N VAL A 133 13.02 -5.88 -0.08
CA VAL A 133 12.63 -6.41 -1.37
C VAL A 133 13.78 -6.18 -2.35
N ASP A 134 13.91 -7.08 -3.32
CA ASP A 134 14.88 -6.95 -4.40
C ASP A 134 14.13 -6.74 -5.70
N VAL A 135 14.47 -5.69 -6.43
CA VAL A 135 13.77 -5.31 -7.65
C VAL A 135 14.73 -5.40 -8.83
N PRO A 136 14.42 -6.23 -9.84
CA PRO A 136 15.21 -6.25 -11.07
C PRO A 136 15.15 -4.91 -11.77
N GLN A 137 16.29 -4.46 -12.26
CA GLN A 137 16.41 -3.18 -12.94
C GLN A 137 16.57 -3.38 -14.44
N PRO A 138 16.24 -2.35 -15.26
CA PRO A 138 16.33 -2.48 -16.73
C PRO A 138 17.71 -2.83 -17.25
N ASP A 139 18.77 -2.50 -16.50
CA ASP A 139 20.13 -2.79 -16.93
C ASP A 139 20.56 -4.22 -16.61
N GLY A 140 19.66 -5.06 -16.10
CA GLY A 140 19.95 -6.45 -15.77
C GLY A 140 20.46 -6.66 -14.36
N THR A 141 20.69 -5.59 -13.60
CA THR A 141 21.06 -5.72 -12.19
C THR A 141 19.81 -5.86 -11.32
N THR A 142 20.04 -6.18 -10.05
CA THR A 142 18.97 -6.22 -9.06
C THR A 142 19.32 -5.22 -7.98
N GLN A 143 18.39 -4.35 -7.65
CA GLN A 143 18.58 -3.39 -6.58
C GLN A 143 17.85 -3.84 -5.33
N HIS A 144 18.56 -3.81 -4.21
CA HIS A 144 18.00 -4.14 -2.91
C HIS A 144 17.43 -2.89 -2.27
N PHE A 145 16.21 -3.01 -1.75
CA PHE A 145 15.55 -1.90 -1.06
C PHE A 145 15.21 -2.30 0.35
N GLU A 146 15.55 -1.42 1.28
CA GLU A 146 15.10 -1.52 2.67
C GLU A 146 14.10 -0.41 2.90
N ILE A 147 12.87 -0.78 3.18
CA ILE A 147 11.80 0.17 3.43
C ILE A 147 11.53 0.16 4.94
N THR A 148 11.66 1.32 5.56
CA THR A 148 11.48 1.47 7.00
C THR A 148 10.55 2.63 7.31
N ASP A 149 10.08 2.71 8.55
CA ASP A 149 9.21 3.79 9.03
C ASP A 149 7.99 4.03 8.14
N GLY A 150 7.47 2.95 7.56
CA GLY A 150 6.29 3.06 6.71
C GLY A 150 5.04 3.33 7.52
N LYS A 151 4.22 4.23 7.01
CA LYS A 151 2.91 4.56 7.58
C LYS A 151 1.93 4.83 6.45
N PHE A 152 0.72 4.36 6.60
CA PHE A 152 -0.29 4.65 5.60
C PHE A 152 -1.67 4.79 6.22
N TYR A 153 -2.48 5.58 5.56
CA TYR A 153 -3.90 5.72 5.84
C TYR A 153 -4.60 5.90 4.50
N VAL A 154 -5.51 4.99 4.20
CA VAL A 154 -6.33 5.09 3.01
C VAL A 154 -7.78 4.98 3.45
N GLY A 155 -8.47 6.09 3.39
CA GLY A 155 -9.84 6.20 3.83
C GLY A 155 -10.83 5.56 2.89
N PRO A 156 -12.11 5.85 3.09
CA PRO A 156 -13.15 5.29 2.24
C PRO A 156 -12.90 5.61 0.78
N THR A 157 -13.01 4.61 -0.04
CA THR A 157 -12.94 4.79 -1.48
C THR A 157 -14.35 4.80 -2.03
N ASP A 158 -14.46 4.82 -3.34
CA ASP A 158 -15.74 4.62 -3.98
C ASP A 158 -16.32 3.34 -3.44
N LYS A 159 -17.61 3.41 -3.15
CA LYS A 159 -18.25 2.28 -2.54
C LYS A 159 -18.11 1.04 -3.37
N LEU A 160 -18.10 -0.06 -2.66
CA LEU A 160 -18.04 -1.36 -3.27
C LEU A 160 -19.09 -1.51 -4.33
N SER A 161 -18.64 -1.82 -5.51
CA SER A 161 -19.54 -2.22 -6.57
C SER A 161 -19.56 -3.71 -6.61
N LYS A 162 -20.67 -4.27 -6.34
CA LYS A 162 -20.85 -5.67 -6.62
C LYS A 162 -21.01 -5.84 -8.10
N ARG A 163 -20.26 -6.70 -8.63
CA ARG A 163 -20.37 -7.01 -10.05
C ARG A 163 -21.33 -8.11 -10.30
#